data_2d74774d7912844b2a006ca93e5b0e51
#
_entry.id   2d74774d7912844b2a006ca93e5b0e51
#
_cell.length_a   1.000
_cell.length_b   1.000
_cell.length_c   1.000
_cell.angle_alpha   90.00
_cell.angle_beta   90.00
_cell.angle_gamma   90.00
#
_symmetry.space_group_name_H-M   'P 1'
#
loop_
_entity.id
_entity.type
_entity.pdbx_description
1 polymer ?
#
loop_
_entity_poly.entity_id
_entity_poly.type
_entity_poly.pdbx_seq_one_letter_code
_entity_poly.pdbx_strand_id
1 'polypeptide(L)'
;ITQGVNPFLATFVAFLAGCAAGLITGLLYTKGKIPTLLAGILVMTSCNSIMLMVMGRANLGLLGADKLKSTWISVSAVLLVLVLIFYFLNTNLGQAFIATGDNVEMAQSFGINTGRMEVLGLVVSNGVIALSGALISQNDGYADVSKGIGVIVIGLASIIIGEVFFGNVSLFERLFAIVIGSIFYQFLILAVIKLGFNTNYLKLFSAIVLAICLMIPTFKDKIFKGVKLNAE
;
A
#
# COMPACT_ATOMS: atom_id res chain seq x y z
N ILE A 1 4.15 -10.12 -20.77
CA ILE A 1 4.04 -9.03 -21.76
C ILE A 1 5.18 -9.12 -22.77
N THR A 2 6.42 -9.18 -22.35
CA THR A 2 7.60 -9.35 -23.26
C THR A 2 7.54 -10.62 -24.14
N GLN A 3 6.77 -11.60 -23.76
CA GLN A 3 6.53 -12.85 -24.48
C GLN A 3 5.21 -12.84 -25.29
N GLY A 4 4.65 -11.66 -25.59
CA GLY A 4 3.41 -11.54 -26.37
C GLY A 4 2.12 -11.81 -25.59
N VAL A 5 2.18 -11.88 -24.27
CA VAL A 5 0.99 -12.07 -23.42
C VAL A 5 0.18 -10.77 -23.36
N ASN A 6 -1.15 -10.89 -23.47
CA ASN A 6 -2.07 -9.75 -23.37
C ASN A 6 -1.84 -8.99 -22.05
N PRO A 7 -1.73 -7.63 -22.08
CA PRO A 7 -1.48 -6.81 -20.90
C PRO A 7 -2.49 -6.97 -19.76
N PHE A 8 -3.76 -7.17 -20.08
CA PHE A 8 -4.79 -7.43 -19.07
C PHE A 8 -4.60 -8.75 -18.36
N LEU A 9 -4.25 -9.80 -19.12
CA LEU A 9 -3.99 -11.12 -18.57
C LEU A 9 -2.73 -11.10 -17.70
N ALA A 10 -1.68 -10.38 -18.13
CA ALA A 10 -0.46 -10.19 -17.34
C ALA A 10 -0.75 -9.47 -16.01
N THR A 11 -1.60 -8.44 -16.01
CA THR A 11 -2.02 -7.73 -14.80
C THR A 11 -2.83 -8.63 -13.87
N PHE A 12 -3.71 -9.47 -14.41
CA PHE A 12 -4.47 -10.43 -13.61
C PHE A 12 -3.58 -11.51 -12.98
N VAL A 13 -2.60 -12.04 -13.73
CA VAL A 13 -1.61 -12.99 -13.20
C VAL A 13 -0.77 -12.34 -12.10
N ALA A 14 -0.39 -11.08 -12.25
CA ALA A 14 0.33 -10.34 -11.20
C ALA A 14 -0.52 -10.22 -9.92
N PHE A 15 -1.82 -9.94 -10.05
CA PHE A 15 -2.74 -9.94 -8.90
C PHE A 15 -2.76 -11.29 -8.17
N LEU A 16 -2.88 -12.41 -8.93
CA LEU A 16 -2.87 -13.74 -8.34
C LEU A 16 -1.53 -14.07 -7.64
N ALA A 17 -0.41 -13.68 -8.25
CA ALA A 17 0.90 -13.84 -7.64
C ALA A 17 1.02 -13.05 -6.33
N GLY A 18 0.48 -11.82 -6.29
CA GLY A 18 0.38 -11.03 -5.07
C GLY A 18 -0.47 -11.69 -4.00
N CYS A 19 -1.64 -12.24 -4.38
CA CYS A 19 -2.48 -13.01 -3.46
C CYS A 19 -1.75 -14.22 -2.88
N ALA A 20 -0.97 -14.94 -3.69
CA ALA A 20 -0.16 -16.06 -3.23
C ALA A 20 0.93 -15.63 -2.24
N ALA A 21 1.63 -14.53 -2.51
CA ALA A 21 2.59 -13.94 -1.58
C ALA A 21 1.92 -13.51 -0.26
N GLY A 22 0.73 -12.89 -0.35
CA GLY A 22 -0.08 -12.52 0.82
C GLY A 22 -0.53 -13.73 1.64
N LEU A 23 -0.89 -14.83 0.97
CA LEU A 23 -1.23 -16.09 1.63
C LEU A 23 -0.05 -16.65 2.42
N ILE A 24 1.15 -16.67 1.81
CA ILE A 24 2.37 -17.13 2.48
C ILE A 24 2.66 -16.25 3.70
N THR A 25 2.59 -14.92 3.55
CA THR A 25 2.77 -13.98 4.67
C THR A 25 1.77 -14.24 5.79
N GLY A 26 0.49 -14.43 5.44
CA GLY A 26 -0.58 -14.72 6.40
C GLY A 26 -0.40 -16.04 7.13
N LEU A 27 0.07 -17.09 6.44
CA LEU A 27 0.36 -18.38 7.05
C LEU A 27 1.59 -18.32 7.98
N LEU A 28 2.63 -17.58 7.60
CA LEU A 28 3.81 -17.36 8.47
C LEU A 28 3.42 -16.59 9.74
N TYR A 29 2.53 -15.61 9.62
CA TYR A 29 2.03 -14.86 10.76
C TYR A 29 1.14 -15.73 11.67
N THR A 30 0.07 -16.33 11.12
CA THR A 30 -0.95 -17.01 11.92
C THR A 30 -0.52 -18.38 12.43
N LYS A 31 0.11 -19.21 11.58
CA LYS A 31 0.58 -20.55 11.96
C LYS A 31 2.01 -20.56 12.45
N GLY A 32 2.88 -19.76 11.81
CA GLY A 32 4.29 -19.65 12.19
C GLY A 32 4.52 -18.79 13.42
N LYS A 33 3.50 -18.02 13.87
CA LYS A 33 3.59 -17.07 14.99
C LYS A 33 4.74 -16.06 14.83
N ILE A 34 5.13 -15.79 13.60
CA ILE A 34 6.18 -14.81 13.27
C ILE A 34 5.52 -13.42 13.26
N PRO A 35 6.10 -12.40 13.91
CA PRO A 35 5.57 -11.02 13.85
C PRO A 35 5.31 -10.58 12.41
N THR A 36 4.18 -9.92 12.16
CA THR A 36 3.69 -9.54 10.81
C THR A 36 4.73 -8.79 10.00
N LEU A 37 5.45 -7.85 10.64
CA LEU A 37 6.52 -7.09 10.00
C LEU A 37 7.65 -8.00 9.49
N LEU A 38 8.08 -8.95 10.32
CA LEU A 38 9.13 -9.89 9.97
C LEU A 38 8.69 -10.84 8.85
N ALA A 39 7.47 -11.38 8.94
CA ALA A 39 6.88 -12.23 7.91
C ALA A 39 6.80 -11.50 6.56
N GLY A 40 6.42 -10.21 6.57
CA GLY A 40 6.40 -9.36 5.38
C GLY A 40 7.78 -9.17 4.76
N ILE A 41 8.80 -8.88 5.58
CA ILE A 41 10.19 -8.72 5.10
C ILE A 41 10.72 -10.03 4.50
N LEU A 42 10.46 -11.17 5.14
CA LEU A 42 10.89 -12.49 4.64
C LEU A 42 10.28 -12.79 3.27
N VAL A 43 8.98 -12.57 3.11
CA VAL A 43 8.30 -12.80 1.82
C VAL A 43 8.76 -11.78 0.78
N MET A 44 8.95 -10.51 1.13
CA MET A 44 9.46 -9.48 0.24
C MET A 44 10.86 -9.84 -0.31
N THR A 45 11.78 -10.26 0.54
CA THR A 45 13.14 -10.66 0.13
C THR A 45 13.11 -11.92 -0.74
N SER A 46 12.25 -12.88 -0.42
CA SER A 46 12.05 -14.08 -1.24
C SER A 46 11.48 -13.73 -2.62
N CYS A 47 10.47 -12.88 -2.68
CA CYS A 47 9.88 -12.40 -3.94
C CYS A 47 10.90 -11.63 -4.80
N ASN A 48 11.76 -10.81 -4.18
CA ASN A 48 12.83 -10.11 -4.90
C ASN A 48 13.79 -11.10 -5.57
N SER A 49 14.17 -12.17 -4.88
CA SER A 49 15.06 -13.21 -5.43
C SER A 49 14.38 -13.97 -6.58
N ILE A 50 13.10 -14.34 -6.42
CA ILE A 50 12.31 -14.99 -7.48
C ILE A 50 12.19 -14.07 -8.70
N MET A 51 11.93 -12.77 -8.47
CA MET A 51 11.79 -11.79 -9.53
C MET A 51 13.10 -11.63 -10.32
N LEU A 52 14.25 -11.57 -9.64
CA LEU A 52 15.57 -11.55 -10.29
C LEU A 52 15.84 -12.83 -11.10
N MET A 53 15.44 -14.00 -10.59
CA MET A 53 15.58 -15.27 -11.29
C MET A 53 14.74 -15.31 -12.58
N VAL A 54 13.49 -14.83 -12.51
CA VAL A 54 12.57 -14.80 -13.65
C VAL A 54 12.96 -13.74 -14.68
N MET A 55 13.38 -12.56 -14.25
CA MET A 55 13.76 -11.44 -15.11
C MET A 55 15.18 -11.60 -15.70
N GLY A 56 16.07 -12.34 -15.03
CA GLY A 56 17.46 -12.51 -15.40
C GLY A 56 18.33 -11.24 -15.27
N ARG A 57 17.73 -10.11 -14.91
CA ARG A 57 18.38 -8.80 -14.72
C ARG A 57 17.54 -7.92 -13.80
N ALA A 58 18.19 -6.93 -13.15
CA ALA A 58 17.52 -6.05 -12.18
C ALA A 58 16.50 -5.10 -12.85
N ASN A 59 16.70 -4.74 -14.10
CA ASN A 59 15.83 -3.87 -14.87
C ASN A 59 15.49 -4.49 -16.23
N LEU A 60 14.21 -4.59 -16.55
CA LEU A 60 13.71 -5.15 -17.81
C LEU A 60 12.83 -4.12 -18.52
N GLY A 61 13.29 -3.63 -19.68
CA GLY A 61 12.51 -2.73 -20.54
C GLY A 61 11.36 -3.48 -21.23
N LEU A 62 10.20 -2.86 -21.26
CA LEU A 62 9.00 -3.34 -21.97
C LEU A 62 8.88 -2.70 -23.37
N LEU A 63 10.03 -2.43 -24.03
CA LEU A 63 10.07 -1.83 -25.37
C LEU A 63 9.50 -2.82 -26.40
N GLY A 64 8.56 -2.34 -27.22
CA GLY A 64 7.93 -3.16 -28.26
C GLY A 64 6.81 -4.09 -27.80
N ALA A 65 6.49 -4.15 -26.52
CA ALA A 65 5.35 -4.92 -26.02
C ALA A 65 4.09 -4.03 -25.97
N ASP A 66 2.92 -4.63 -26.21
CA ASP A 66 1.64 -3.96 -25.97
C ASP A 66 1.49 -3.62 -24.50
N LYS A 67 1.12 -2.39 -24.21
CA LYS A 67 1.06 -1.82 -22.86
C LYS A 67 -0.25 -1.09 -22.64
N LEU A 68 -0.75 -1.15 -21.42
CA LEU A 68 -1.85 -0.31 -20.96
C LEU A 68 -1.31 1.09 -20.61
N LYS A 69 -0.88 1.85 -21.62
CA LYS A 69 -0.23 3.16 -21.45
C LYS A 69 -1.22 4.32 -21.40
N SER A 70 -2.42 4.10 -20.90
CA SER A 70 -3.42 5.16 -20.75
C SER A 70 -3.59 5.52 -19.28
N THR A 71 -3.38 6.78 -18.94
CA THR A 71 -3.65 7.33 -17.61
C THR A 71 -5.10 7.04 -17.16
N TRP A 72 -6.04 7.04 -18.10
CA TRP A 72 -7.44 6.72 -17.84
C TRP A 72 -7.64 5.29 -17.37
N ILE A 73 -6.85 4.33 -17.87
CA ILE A 73 -6.89 2.93 -17.41
C ILE A 73 -6.42 2.83 -15.96
N SER A 74 -5.35 3.53 -15.61
CA SER A 74 -4.87 3.57 -14.22
C SER A 74 -5.89 4.21 -13.28
N VAL A 75 -6.50 5.31 -13.67
CA VAL A 75 -7.55 5.99 -12.89
C VAL A 75 -8.77 5.09 -12.73
N SER A 76 -9.23 4.46 -13.81
CA SER A 76 -10.38 3.54 -13.74
C SER A 76 -10.09 2.32 -12.87
N ALA A 77 -8.86 1.79 -12.89
CA ALA A 77 -8.44 0.69 -12.03
C ALA A 77 -8.47 1.09 -10.54
N VAL A 78 -7.98 2.29 -10.20
CA VAL A 78 -8.05 2.81 -8.81
C VAL A 78 -9.49 2.94 -8.36
N LEU A 79 -10.36 3.54 -9.17
CA LEU A 79 -11.78 3.70 -8.83
C LEU A 79 -12.47 2.35 -8.66
N LEU A 80 -12.19 1.39 -9.54
CA LEU A 80 -12.74 0.04 -9.45
C LEU A 80 -12.29 -0.65 -8.16
N VAL A 81 -11.01 -0.59 -7.81
CA VAL A 81 -10.49 -1.16 -6.56
C VAL A 81 -11.12 -0.50 -5.34
N LEU A 82 -11.27 0.84 -5.33
CA LEU A 82 -11.95 1.54 -4.23
C LEU A 82 -13.40 1.07 -4.06
N VAL A 83 -14.14 0.95 -5.14
CA VAL A 83 -15.53 0.45 -5.11
C VAL A 83 -15.59 -0.98 -4.60
N LEU A 84 -14.69 -1.86 -5.06
CA LEU A 84 -14.63 -3.25 -4.62
C LEU A 84 -14.29 -3.35 -3.13
N ILE A 85 -13.30 -2.59 -2.65
CA ILE A 85 -12.94 -2.57 -1.22
C ILE A 85 -14.09 -2.02 -0.39
N PHE A 86 -14.71 -0.92 -0.82
CA PHE A 86 -15.87 -0.35 -0.12
C PHE A 86 -17.02 -1.35 -0.02
N TYR A 87 -17.36 -2.01 -1.14
CA TYR A 87 -18.38 -3.05 -1.15
C TYR A 87 -18.01 -4.22 -0.24
N PHE A 88 -16.76 -4.71 -0.33
CA PHE A 88 -16.27 -5.79 0.53
C PHE A 88 -16.38 -5.44 2.02
N LEU A 89 -15.94 -4.25 2.43
CA LEU A 89 -15.98 -3.81 3.83
C LEU A 89 -17.40 -3.68 4.38
N ASN A 90 -18.40 -3.45 3.53
CA ASN A 90 -19.81 -3.44 3.93
C ASN A 90 -20.47 -4.83 4.00
N THR A 91 -19.77 -5.91 3.60
CA THR A 91 -20.25 -7.28 3.78
C THR A 91 -20.03 -7.77 5.21
N ASN A 92 -20.72 -8.85 5.60
CA ASN A 92 -20.52 -9.49 6.90
C ASN A 92 -19.07 -9.93 7.13
N LEU A 93 -18.38 -10.38 6.07
CA LEU A 93 -16.95 -10.73 6.15
C LEU A 93 -16.08 -9.48 6.36
N GLY A 94 -16.39 -8.39 5.67
CA GLY A 94 -15.68 -7.12 5.84
C GLY A 94 -15.89 -6.52 7.23
N GLN A 95 -17.09 -6.60 7.79
CA GLN A 95 -17.36 -6.16 9.16
C GLN A 95 -16.62 -7.03 10.20
N ALA A 96 -16.55 -8.35 9.99
CA ALA A 96 -15.74 -9.24 10.82
C ALA A 96 -14.23 -8.92 10.71
N PHE A 97 -13.75 -8.53 9.53
CA PHE A 97 -12.39 -8.07 9.31
C PHE A 97 -12.08 -6.77 10.06
N ILE A 98 -12.98 -5.78 9.99
CA ILE A 98 -12.85 -4.51 10.73
C ILE A 98 -12.84 -4.77 12.23
N ALA A 99 -13.80 -5.55 12.74
CA ALA A 99 -13.88 -5.90 14.16
C ALA A 99 -12.60 -6.59 14.67
N THR A 100 -11.99 -7.46 13.82
CA THR A 100 -10.71 -8.11 14.13
C THR A 100 -9.57 -7.09 14.22
N GLY A 101 -9.56 -6.07 13.36
CA GLY A 101 -8.57 -4.99 13.39
C GLY A 101 -8.71 -4.07 14.60
N ASP A 102 -9.94 -3.81 15.03
CA ASP A 102 -10.22 -2.92 16.16
C ASP A 102 -9.90 -3.59 17.51
N ASN A 103 -10.36 -4.82 17.72
CA ASN A 103 -10.08 -5.58 18.93
C ASN A 103 -10.19 -7.08 18.70
N VAL A 104 -9.04 -7.75 18.71
CA VAL A 104 -8.91 -9.20 18.45
C VAL A 104 -9.66 -10.02 19.51
N GLU A 105 -9.56 -9.65 20.80
CA GLU A 105 -10.18 -10.40 21.91
C GLU A 105 -11.72 -10.27 21.83
N MET A 106 -12.20 -9.09 21.55
CA MET A 106 -13.64 -8.85 21.35
C MET A 106 -14.16 -9.64 20.15
N ALA A 107 -13.47 -9.62 19.01
CA ALA A 107 -13.86 -10.36 17.83
C ALA A 107 -13.93 -11.87 18.08
N GLN A 108 -12.98 -12.42 18.83
CA GLN A 108 -12.99 -13.83 19.24
C GLN A 108 -14.18 -14.16 20.15
N SER A 109 -14.55 -13.26 21.06
CA SER A 109 -15.72 -13.45 21.95
C SER A 109 -17.02 -13.54 21.14
N PHE A 110 -17.11 -12.88 20.01
CA PHE A 110 -18.23 -13.00 19.07
C PHE A 110 -18.14 -14.21 18.13
N GLY A 111 -17.16 -15.09 18.32
CA GLY A 111 -16.98 -16.32 17.53
C GLY A 111 -16.31 -16.09 16.17
N ILE A 112 -15.72 -14.90 15.92
CA ILE A 112 -15.01 -14.62 14.69
C ILE A 112 -13.65 -15.33 14.71
N ASN A 113 -13.34 -16.04 13.62
CA ASN A 113 -12.02 -16.64 13.45
C ASN A 113 -11.01 -15.58 12.98
N THR A 114 -10.39 -14.92 13.93
CA THR A 114 -9.46 -13.79 13.69
C THR A 114 -8.29 -14.18 12.79
N GLY A 115 -7.71 -15.37 12.97
CA GLY A 115 -6.60 -15.82 12.13
C GLY A 115 -6.99 -15.95 10.64
N ARG A 116 -8.23 -16.36 10.33
CA ARG A 116 -8.69 -16.37 8.94
C ARG A 116 -8.90 -14.95 8.39
N MET A 117 -9.38 -14.02 9.22
CA MET A 117 -9.57 -12.62 8.82
C MET A 117 -8.22 -11.93 8.56
N GLU A 118 -7.21 -12.20 9.38
CA GLU A 118 -5.85 -11.69 9.19
C GLU A 118 -5.22 -12.21 7.89
N VAL A 119 -5.32 -13.51 7.62
CA VAL A 119 -4.86 -14.12 6.36
C VAL A 119 -5.58 -13.49 5.17
N LEU A 120 -6.91 -13.36 5.23
CA LEU A 120 -7.71 -12.77 4.17
C LEU A 120 -7.28 -11.33 3.89
N GLY A 121 -7.08 -10.51 4.92
CA GLY A 121 -6.59 -9.14 4.78
C GLY A 121 -5.23 -9.08 4.10
N LEU A 122 -4.29 -9.93 4.49
CA LEU A 122 -2.96 -9.99 3.88
C LEU A 122 -3.01 -10.48 2.42
N VAL A 123 -3.89 -11.40 2.07
CA VAL A 123 -4.09 -11.88 0.70
C VAL A 123 -4.64 -10.76 -0.19
N VAL A 124 -5.70 -10.08 0.26
CA VAL A 124 -6.34 -9.02 -0.53
C VAL A 124 -5.40 -7.83 -0.71
N SER A 125 -4.75 -7.37 0.38
CA SER A 125 -3.85 -6.22 0.32
C SER A 125 -2.64 -6.47 -0.60
N ASN A 126 -1.98 -7.63 -0.49
CA ASN A 126 -0.86 -7.96 -1.36
C ASN A 126 -1.30 -8.14 -2.82
N GLY A 127 -2.49 -8.68 -3.07
CA GLY A 127 -3.07 -8.75 -4.42
C GLY A 127 -3.24 -7.36 -5.04
N VAL A 128 -3.82 -6.42 -4.30
CA VAL A 128 -4.00 -5.02 -4.76
C VAL A 128 -2.66 -4.33 -4.99
N ILE A 129 -1.67 -4.54 -4.11
CA ILE A 129 -0.31 -4.00 -4.27
C ILE A 129 0.34 -4.53 -5.56
N ALA A 130 0.24 -5.82 -5.82
CA ALA A 130 0.80 -6.43 -7.02
C ALA A 130 0.10 -5.94 -8.31
N LEU A 131 -1.22 -5.75 -8.27
CA LEU A 131 -1.98 -5.14 -9.36
C LEU A 131 -1.49 -3.73 -9.66
N SER A 132 -1.32 -2.90 -8.62
CA SER A 132 -0.77 -1.56 -8.74
C SER A 132 0.64 -1.57 -9.34
N GLY A 133 1.52 -2.46 -8.86
CA GLY A 133 2.88 -2.61 -9.39
C GLY A 133 2.91 -2.99 -10.87
N ALA A 134 2.00 -3.88 -11.30
CA ALA A 134 1.86 -4.28 -12.70
C ALA A 134 1.43 -3.10 -13.59
N LEU A 135 0.46 -2.28 -13.14
CA LEU A 135 0.01 -1.09 -13.87
C LEU A 135 1.10 -0.02 -13.96
N ILE A 136 1.82 0.22 -12.86
CA ILE A 136 2.95 1.17 -12.83
C ILE A 136 4.04 0.73 -13.81
N SER A 137 4.44 -0.54 -13.80
CA SER A 137 5.47 -1.07 -14.70
C SER A 137 5.08 -0.94 -16.16
N GLN A 138 3.81 -1.13 -16.49
CA GLN A 138 3.29 -0.95 -17.86
C GLN A 138 3.26 0.52 -18.27
N ASN A 139 2.85 1.41 -17.37
CA ASN A 139 2.81 2.85 -17.62
C ASN A 139 4.23 3.41 -17.84
N ASP A 140 5.18 3.03 -17.00
CA ASP A 140 6.56 3.49 -17.08
C ASP A 140 7.33 2.84 -18.24
N GLY A 141 6.86 1.66 -18.70
CA GLY A 141 7.47 0.92 -19.79
C GLY A 141 8.71 0.12 -19.42
N TYR A 142 8.94 -0.08 -18.13
CA TYR A 142 10.00 -0.95 -17.61
C TYR A 142 9.63 -1.53 -16.24
N ALA A 143 10.16 -2.69 -15.92
CA ALA A 143 10.08 -3.30 -14.60
C ALA A 143 11.46 -3.23 -13.94
N ASP A 144 11.51 -2.81 -12.68
CA ASP A 144 12.73 -2.68 -11.89
C ASP A 144 12.50 -3.26 -10.49
N VAL A 145 13.35 -4.19 -10.10
CA VAL A 145 13.31 -4.85 -8.79
C VAL A 145 13.50 -3.84 -7.64
N SER A 146 14.32 -2.80 -7.88
CA SER A 146 14.62 -1.79 -6.87
C SER A 146 13.47 -0.80 -6.61
N LYS A 147 12.47 -0.73 -7.50
CA LYS A 147 11.30 0.17 -7.34
C LYS A 147 10.48 -0.15 -6.10
N GLY A 148 10.40 -1.43 -5.70
CA GLY A 148 9.69 -1.85 -4.50
C GLY A 148 10.34 -1.37 -3.20
N ILE A 149 11.64 -1.08 -3.24
CA ILE A 149 12.39 -0.67 -2.05
C ILE A 149 12.03 0.77 -1.69
N GLY A 150 11.43 0.97 -0.52
CA GLY A 150 11.01 2.28 -0.01
C GLY A 150 9.54 2.65 -0.30
N VAL A 151 8.80 1.85 -1.06
CA VAL A 151 7.36 2.07 -1.28
C VAL A 151 6.57 2.04 0.05
N ILE A 152 7.04 1.27 1.03
CA ILE A 152 6.45 1.24 2.39
C ILE A 152 6.45 2.66 3.00
N VAL A 153 7.57 3.39 2.88
CA VAL A 153 7.69 4.77 3.39
C VAL A 153 6.70 5.70 2.70
N ILE A 154 6.57 5.57 1.38
CA ILE A 154 5.62 6.35 0.58
C ILE A 154 4.17 6.05 0.98
N GLY A 155 3.84 4.77 1.14
CA GLY A 155 2.51 4.34 1.57
C GLY A 155 2.14 4.86 2.95
N LEU A 156 3.02 4.72 3.94
CA LEU A 156 2.81 5.25 5.28
C LEU A 156 2.68 6.77 5.29
N ALA A 157 3.54 7.49 4.56
CA ALA A 157 3.44 8.94 4.43
C ALA A 157 2.09 9.36 3.86
N SER A 158 1.62 8.70 2.81
CA SER A 158 0.34 8.99 2.16
C SER A 158 -0.85 8.79 3.11
N ILE A 159 -0.85 7.70 3.89
CA ILE A 159 -1.90 7.41 4.88
C ILE A 159 -1.93 8.48 5.96
N ILE A 160 -0.76 8.80 6.54
CA ILE A 160 -0.64 9.76 7.63
C ILE A 160 -1.03 11.16 7.17
N ILE A 161 -0.62 11.58 5.97
CA ILE A 161 -1.05 12.84 5.38
C ILE A 161 -2.57 12.87 5.26
N GLY A 162 -3.18 11.79 4.75
CA GLY A 162 -4.64 11.67 4.66
C GLY A 162 -5.32 11.78 6.03
N GLU A 163 -4.82 11.10 7.04
CA GLU A 163 -5.38 11.14 8.41
C GLU A 163 -5.22 12.51 9.08
N VAL A 164 -4.09 13.18 8.87
CA VAL A 164 -3.85 14.53 9.41
C VAL A 164 -4.82 15.57 8.82
N PHE A 165 -5.15 15.45 7.53
CA PHE A 165 -6.06 16.39 6.86
C PHE A 165 -7.53 16.14 7.22
N PHE A 166 -7.96 14.89 7.31
CA PHE A 166 -9.38 14.55 7.47
C PHE A 166 -9.78 14.17 8.90
N GLY A 167 -8.83 13.81 9.76
CA GLY A 167 -9.08 13.44 11.16
C GLY A 167 -9.92 12.15 11.30
N ASN A 168 -10.79 12.13 12.33
CA ASN A 168 -11.69 10.99 12.59
C ASN A 168 -12.90 11.06 11.65
N VAL A 169 -12.85 10.29 10.59
CA VAL A 169 -13.83 10.25 9.50
C VAL A 169 -14.45 8.86 9.35
N SER A 170 -15.61 8.80 8.68
CA SER A 170 -16.27 7.55 8.33
C SER A 170 -15.38 6.69 7.42
N LEU A 171 -15.67 5.38 7.34
CA LEU A 171 -14.91 4.41 6.54
C LEU A 171 -14.77 4.83 5.07
N PHE A 172 -15.83 5.37 4.49
CA PHE A 172 -15.84 5.86 3.11
C PHE A 172 -14.89 7.06 2.93
N GLU A 173 -14.99 8.04 3.81
CA GLU A 173 -14.14 9.24 3.81
C GLU A 173 -12.68 8.87 4.05
N ARG A 174 -12.41 7.85 4.88
CA ARG A 174 -11.05 7.34 5.12
C ARG A 174 -10.41 6.74 3.87
N LEU A 175 -11.17 6.02 3.05
CA LEU A 175 -10.67 5.51 1.76
C LEU A 175 -10.32 6.66 0.81
N PHE A 176 -11.15 7.71 0.74
CA PHE A 176 -10.84 8.91 -0.05
C PHE A 176 -9.66 9.70 0.52
N ALA A 177 -9.57 9.82 1.84
CA ALA A 177 -8.46 10.50 2.52
C ALA A 177 -7.09 9.89 2.14
N ILE A 178 -6.99 8.56 2.04
CA ILE A 178 -5.77 7.87 1.61
C ILE A 178 -5.40 8.24 0.17
N VAL A 179 -6.39 8.29 -0.73
CA VAL A 179 -6.14 8.68 -2.14
C VAL A 179 -5.68 10.14 -2.23
N ILE A 180 -6.35 11.05 -1.52
CA ILE A 180 -5.97 12.46 -1.48
C ILE A 180 -4.57 12.62 -0.84
N GLY A 181 -4.29 11.91 0.25
CA GLY A 181 -2.98 11.89 0.89
C GLY A 181 -1.87 11.43 -0.06
N SER A 182 -2.13 10.41 -0.88
CA SER A 182 -1.15 9.93 -1.87
C SER A 182 -0.92 10.95 -3.00
N ILE A 183 -1.96 11.65 -3.45
CA ILE A 183 -1.85 12.74 -4.43
C ILE A 183 -1.03 13.89 -3.84
N PHE A 184 -1.32 14.27 -2.58
CA PHE A 184 -0.61 15.34 -1.89
C PHE A 184 0.88 15.01 -1.71
N TYR A 185 1.18 13.77 -1.31
CA TYR A 185 2.55 13.29 -1.23
C TYR A 185 3.28 13.41 -2.57
N GLN A 186 2.63 13.04 -3.67
CA GLN A 186 3.21 13.12 -5.00
C GLN A 186 3.48 14.58 -5.43
N PHE A 187 2.59 15.50 -5.05
CA PHE A 187 2.83 16.94 -5.27
C PHE A 187 4.04 17.45 -4.48
N LEU A 188 4.23 17.00 -3.24
CA LEU A 188 5.42 17.36 -2.44
C LEU A 188 6.71 16.88 -3.13
N ILE A 189 6.72 15.64 -3.63
CA ILE A 189 7.88 15.12 -4.37
C ILE A 189 8.14 15.93 -5.64
N LEU A 190 7.10 16.27 -6.39
CA LEU A 190 7.21 17.12 -7.60
C LEU A 190 7.76 18.52 -7.26
N ALA A 191 7.34 19.11 -6.14
CA ALA A 191 7.86 20.39 -5.67
C ALA A 191 9.36 20.31 -5.37
N VAL A 192 9.81 19.25 -4.68
CA VAL A 192 11.23 19.01 -4.39
C VAL A 192 12.05 18.89 -5.68
N ILE A 193 11.54 18.18 -6.68
CA ILE A 193 12.21 18.03 -7.99
C ILE A 193 12.28 19.39 -8.70
N LYS A 194 11.20 20.18 -8.70
CA LYS A 194 11.16 21.51 -9.34
C LYS A 194 12.10 22.54 -8.68
N LEU A 195 12.38 22.38 -7.41
CA LEU A 195 13.35 23.20 -6.69
C LEU A 195 14.81 22.89 -7.08
N GLY A 196 15.04 21.96 -8.02
CA GLY A 196 16.36 21.65 -8.55
C GLY A 196 17.18 20.68 -7.69
N PHE A 197 16.56 20.03 -6.70
CA PHE A 197 17.25 19.00 -5.92
C PHE A 197 17.51 17.76 -6.77
N ASN A 198 18.68 17.17 -6.60
CA ASN A 198 19.06 15.96 -7.31
C ASN A 198 18.15 14.79 -6.93
N THR A 199 17.67 14.04 -7.93
CA THR A 199 16.76 12.90 -7.76
C THR A 199 17.31 11.80 -6.85
N ASN A 200 18.63 11.74 -6.67
CA ASN A 200 19.27 10.80 -5.73
C ASN A 200 18.88 11.05 -4.27
N TYR A 201 18.49 12.28 -3.92
CA TYR A 201 18.07 12.64 -2.56
C TYR A 201 16.55 12.49 -2.32
N LEU A 202 15.76 12.04 -3.32
CA LEU A 202 14.31 11.90 -3.15
C LEU A 202 13.93 10.99 -1.98
N LYS A 203 14.66 9.90 -1.76
CA LYS A 203 14.42 8.99 -0.62
C LYS A 203 14.68 9.68 0.72
N LEU A 204 15.70 10.54 0.80
CA LEU A 204 16.00 11.32 1.99
C LEU A 204 14.89 12.34 2.25
N PHE A 205 14.47 13.09 1.23
CA PHE A 205 13.38 14.06 1.37
C PHE A 205 12.06 13.40 1.73
N SER A 206 11.74 12.24 1.15
CA SER A 206 10.54 11.49 1.51
C SER A 206 10.55 11.04 2.98
N ALA A 207 11.70 10.62 3.49
CA ALA A 207 11.85 10.25 4.90
C ALA A 207 11.70 11.46 5.83
N ILE A 208 12.25 12.62 5.46
CA ILE A 208 12.11 13.87 6.22
C ILE A 208 10.64 14.32 6.24
N VAL A 209 9.97 14.32 5.08
CA VAL A 209 8.55 14.67 4.99
C VAL A 209 7.70 13.74 5.87
N LEU A 210 7.98 12.44 5.83
CA LEU A 210 7.29 11.47 6.69
C LEU A 210 7.52 11.77 8.17
N ALA A 211 8.77 12.04 8.58
CA ALA A 211 9.09 12.37 9.95
C ALA A 211 8.35 13.64 10.43
N ILE A 212 8.32 14.68 9.61
CA ILE A 212 7.58 15.92 9.91
C ILE A 212 6.08 15.62 10.04
N CYS A 213 5.49 14.88 9.09
CA CYS A 213 4.06 14.51 9.14
C CYS A 213 3.70 13.70 10.38
N LEU A 214 4.55 12.75 10.80
CA LEU A 214 4.37 11.98 12.03
C LEU A 214 4.47 12.84 13.31
N MET A 215 5.25 13.92 13.27
CA MET A 215 5.40 14.82 14.40
C MET A 215 4.20 15.77 14.57
N ILE A 216 3.49 16.12 13.50
CA ILE A 216 2.37 17.08 13.52
C ILE A 216 1.27 16.68 14.55
N PRO A 217 0.72 15.44 14.56
CA PRO A 217 -0.29 15.05 15.53
C PRO A 217 0.22 15.16 16.96
N THR A 218 1.46 14.72 17.22
CA THR A 218 2.08 14.76 18.55
C THR A 218 2.25 16.18 19.07
N PHE A 219 2.61 17.13 18.21
CA PHE A 219 2.70 18.54 18.56
C PHE A 219 1.33 19.16 18.82
N LYS A 220 0.34 18.82 17.98
CA LYS A 220 -1.04 19.29 18.15
C LYS A 220 -1.59 18.87 19.51
N ASP A 221 -1.41 17.61 19.91
CA ASP A 221 -1.86 17.11 21.21
C ASP A 221 -1.15 17.77 22.39
N LYS A 222 0.15 18.07 22.27
CA LYS A 222 0.89 18.79 23.31
C LYS A 222 0.44 20.25 23.45
N ILE A 223 0.18 20.94 22.34
CA ILE A 223 -0.30 22.34 22.34
C ILE A 223 -1.69 22.41 22.94
N PHE A 224 -2.61 21.51 22.54
CA PHE A 224 -3.97 21.51 23.09
C PHE A 224 -4.06 21.08 24.55
N LYS A 225 -3.21 20.16 25.01
CA LYS A 225 -3.11 19.83 26.45
C LYS A 225 -2.49 20.95 27.26
N GLY A 226 -1.50 21.68 26.74
CA GLY A 226 -0.90 22.85 27.39
C GLY A 226 -1.88 24.03 27.57
N VAL A 227 -2.80 24.20 26.61
CA VAL A 227 -3.85 25.24 26.70
C VAL A 227 -4.92 24.90 27.77
N LYS A 228 -5.24 23.62 27.97
CA LYS A 228 -6.19 23.21 29.03
C LYS A 228 -5.61 23.32 30.45
N LEU A 229 -4.32 23.16 30.62
CA LEU A 229 -3.64 23.30 31.93
C LEU A 229 -3.42 24.76 32.36
N ASN A 230 -3.50 25.71 31.43
CA ASN A 230 -3.39 27.16 31.74
C ASN A 230 -4.78 27.85 31.86
N ALA A 231 -5.86 27.09 31.78
CA ALA A 231 -7.24 27.60 31.89
C ALA A 231 -7.95 27.18 33.21
N GLU A 232 -7.24 26.51 34.11
CA GLU A 232 -7.57 26.26 35.52
C GLU A 232 -6.67 27.12 36.42
#